data_bc6573f64b131c9c286009022076563e
#
_entry.id   bc6573f64b131c9c286009022076563e
#
_cell.length_a   1.000
_cell.length_b   1.000
_cell.length_c   1.000
_cell.angle_alpha   90.00
_cell.angle_beta   90.00
_cell.angle_gamma   90.00
#
_symmetry.space_group_name_H-M   'P 1'
#
loop_
_entity.id
_entity.type
_entity.pdbx_description
1 polymer ?
#
loop_
_entity_poly.entity_id
_entity_poly.type
_entity_poly.pdbx_seq_one_letter_code
_entity_poly.pdbx_strand_id
1 'polypeptide(L)'
;MKDFAKILVPVDGSKKSFEALDRALILANFSHGEVTCIHAIPEVPEGGIRTKEMEKHLKEDGNVVLKNAIKRAGKNTNIKTRLVRGAPTTETIKIARTGKFDHIVMSTTGKGGSTGDMLGSVSNYILHKSKIPVYLIK
;
A
#
# COMPACT_ATOMS: atom_id res chain seq x y z
N MET A 1 -4.46 17.60 -16.92
CA MET A 1 -3.70 16.89 -15.89
C MET A 1 -4.64 16.44 -14.80
N LYS A 2 -4.58 15.18 -14.48
CA LYS A 2 -5.37 14.65 -13.36
C LYS A 2 -4.59 14.86 -12.09
N ASP A 3 -5.05 15.72 -11.24
CA ASP A 3 -4.45 15.88 -9.92
C ASP A 3 -4.67 14.58 -9.13
N PHE A 4 -4.83 14.61 -7.87
CA PHE A 4 -4.93 13.40 -7.05
C PHE A 4 -6.26 12.66 -7.24
N ALA A 5 -6.60 12.31 -8.49
CA ALA A 5 -7.86 11.66 -8.81
C ALA A 5 -7.86 10.17 -8.40
N LYS A 6 -6.71 9.52 -8.52
CA LYS A 6 -6.61 8.09 -8.26
C LYS A 6 -5.27 7.76 -7.62
N ILE A 7 -5.28 7.56 -6.30
CA ILE A 7 -4.08 7.35 -5.50
C ILE A 7 -3.97 5.90 -5.04
N LEU A 8 -2.79 5.33 -5.19
CA LEU A 8 -2.48 3.99 -4.69
C LEU A 8 -1.65 4.09 -3.42
N VAL A 9 -2.07 3.36 -2.37
CA VAL A 9 -1.38 3.36 -1.07
C VAL A 9 -1.10 1.92 -0.65
N PRO A 10 0.14 1.46 -0.76
CA PRO A 10 0.50 0.17 -0.18
C PRO A 10 0.67 0.31 1.34
N VAL A 11 0.04 -0.58 2.09
CA VAL A 11 0.15 -0.60 3.55
C VAL A 11 0.59 -1.98 4.02
N ASP A 12 1.43 -2.01 5.05
CA ASP A 12 1.92 -3.25 5.65
C ASP A 12 1.40 -3.48 7.07
N GLY A 13 0.49 -2.62 7.52
CA GLY A 13 -0.05 -2.67 8.87
C GLY A 13 0.75 -1.90 9.90
N SER A 14 1.88 -1.32 9.52
CA SER A 14 2.67 -0.48 10.43
C SER A 14 1.99 0.87 10.65
N LYS A 15 2.31 1.51 11.78
CA LYS A 15 1.84 2.85 12.09
C LYS A 15 2.20 3.84 10.99
N LYS A 16 3.42 3.77 10.48
CA LYS A 16 3.87 4.67 9.42
C LYS A 16 3.12 4.47 8.11
N SER A 17 2.78 3.23 7.77
CA SER A 17 2.00 2.97 6.56
C SER A 17 0.59 3.56 6.68
N PHE A 18 -0.02 3.54 7.85
CA PHE A 18 -1.30 4.18 8.08
C PHE A 18 -1.21 5.71 8.11
N GLU A 19 -0.10 6.27 8.57
CA GLU A 19 0.15 7.70 8.46
C GLU A 19 0.21 8.14 6.99
N ALA A 20 0.83 7.33 6.15
CA ALA A 20 0.84 7.58 4.71
C ALA A 20 -0.58 7.53 4.12
N LEU A 21 -1.39 6.58 4.57
CA LEU A 21 -2.80 6.50 4.18
C LEU A 21 -3.55 7.79 4.55
N ASP A 22 -3.33 8.31 5.75
CA ASP A 22 -3.95 9.57 6.18
C ASP A 22 -3.62 10.72 5.23
N ARG A 23 -2.36 10.83 4.82
CA ARG A 23 -1.94 11.87 3.88
C ARG A 23 -2.57 11.69 2.51
N ALA A 24 -2.66 10.45 2.03
CA ALA A 24 -3.30 10.15 0.76
C ALA A 24 -4.78 10.54 0.77
N LEU A 25 -5.47 10.29 1.87
CA LEU A 25 -6.88 10.65 2.02
C LEU A 25 -7.08 12.17 1.99
N ILE A 26 -6.18 12.93 2.61
CA ILE A 26 -6.20 14.39 2.56
C ILE A 26 -6.01 14.87 1.11
N LEU A 27 -5.01 14.34 0.41
CA LEU A 27 -4.73 14.72 -0.98
C LEU A 27 -5.91 14.40 -1.89
N ALA A 28 -6.47 13.21 -1.76
CA ALA A 28 -7.63 12.79 -2.55
C ALA A 28 -8.84 13.69 -2.30
N ASN A 29 -9.04 14.08 -1.07
CA ASN A 29 -10.18 14.94 -0.71
C ASN A 29 -10.14 16.29 -1.42
N PHE A 30 -8.95 16.87 -1.58
CA PHE A 30 -8.80 18.13 -2.31
C PHE A 30 -9.21 18.03 -3.78
N SER A 31 -9.01 16.86 -4.39
CA SER A 31 -9.26 16.63 -5.81
C SER A 31 -10.54 15.85 -6.06
N HIS A 32 -11.35 15.61 -5.05
CA HIS A 32 -12.50 14.71 -5.12
C HIS A 32 -12.14 13.34 -5.71
N GLY A 33 -10.93 12.88 -5.38
CA GLY A 33 -10.39 11.64 -5.91
C GLY A 33 -10.70 10.43 -5.03
N GLU A 34 -10.13 9.30 -5.42
CA GLU A 34 -10.27 8.05 -4.66
C GLU A 34 -8.91 7.51 -4.25
N VAL A 35 -8.89 6.78 -3.15
CA VAL A 35 -7.71 6.07 -2.65
C VAL A 35 -7.97 4.57 -2.75
N THR A 36 -7.01 3.86 -3.33
CA THR A 36 -7.00 2.39 -3.26
C THR A 36 -5.86 1.98 -2.36
N CYS A 37 -6.22 1.33 -1.26
CA CYS A 37 -5.28 0.82 -0.28
C CYS A 37 -5.04 -0.66 -0.56
N ILE A 38 -3.79 -1.05 -0.77
CA ILE A 38 -3.43 -2.44 -1.03
C ILE A 38 -2.56 -2.99 0.10
N HIS A 39 -2.75 -4.27 0.39
CA HIS A 39 -1.89 -5.03 1.28
C HIS A 39 -1.47 -6.31 0.58
N ALA A 40 -0.16 -6.56 0.53
CA ALA A 40 0.40 -7.73 -0.12
C ALA A 40 0.68 -8.83 0.89
N ILE A 41 0.19 -10.04 0.60
CA ILE A 41 0.55 -11.22 1.36
C ILE A 41 1.59 -12.01 0.55
N PRO A 42 2.64 -12.51 1.21
CA PRO A 42 3.73 -13.17 0.49
C PRO A 42 3.29 -14.48 -0.15
N GLU A 43 3.86 -14.77 -1.31
CA GLU A 43 3.76 -16.09 -1.91
C GLU A 43 4.74 -17.05 -1.24
N VAL A 44 4.46 -18.34 -1.37
CA VAL A 44 5.41 -19.37 -0.92
C VAL A 44 6.63 -19.34 -1.83
N PRO A 45 7.84 -19.27 -1.27
CA PRO A 45 9.05 -19.39 -2.09
C PRO A 45 9.06 -20.71 -2.84
N GLU A 46 9.73 -20.74 -3.99
CA GLU A 46 9.91 -21.95 -4.76
C GLU A 46 10.50 -23.06 -3.89
N GLY A 47 9.87 -24.22 -3.89
CA GLY A 47 10.24 -25.34 -3.01
C GLY A 47 9.71 -25.23 -1.59
N GLY A 48 9.04 -24.14 -1.25
CA GLY A 48 8.42 -23.98 0.06
C GLY A 48 7.06 -24.68 0.15
N ILE A 49 6.63 -24.92 1.38
CA ILE A 49 5.35 -25.54 1.65
C ILE A 49 4.47 -24.54 2.40
N ARG A 50 3.27 -24.33 1.87
CA ARG A 50 2.25 -23.54 2.56
C ARG A 50 1.04 -24.41 2.79
N THR A 51 0.69 -24.63 4.06
CA THR A 51 -0.51 -25.39 4.42
C THR A 51 -1.75 -24.51 4.22
N LYS A 52 -2.91 -25.16 4.13
CA LYS A 52 -4.19 -24.45 4.06
C LYS A 52 -4.39 -23.54 5.28
N GLU A 53 -3.92 -23.98 6.43
CA GLU A 53 -4.02 -23.22 7.67
C GLU A 53 -3.15 -21.96 7.64
N MET A 54 -1.93 -22.06 7.18
CA MET A 54 -1.03 -20.91 6.99
C MET A 54 -1.64 -19.89 6.02
N GLU A 55 -2.17 -20.38 4.92
CA GLU A 55 -2.85 -19.52 3.93
C GLU A 55 -4.03 -18.79 4.53
N LYS A 56 -4.84 -19.48 5.33
CA LYS A 56 -5.97 -18.88 6.03
C LYS A 56 -5.53 -17.78 6.97
N HIS A 57 -4.49 -18.00 7.77
CA HIS A 57 -3.96 -16.99 8.69
C HIS A 57 -3.44 -15.76 7.96
N LEU A 58 -2.71 -15.96 6.88
CA LEU A 58 -2.20 -14.83 6.09
C LEU A 58 -3.33 -13.97 5.53
N LYS A 59 -4.38 -14.60 5.03
CA LYS A 59 -5.55 -13.88 4.53
C LYS A 59 -6.30 -13.15 5.65
N GLU A 60 -6.48 -13.79 6.78
CA GLU A 60 -7.14 -13.18 7.94
C GLU A 60 -6.35 -11.96 8.43
N ASP A 61 -5.05 -12.09 8.59
CA ASP A 61 -4.19 -11.00 9.02
C ASP A 61 -4.22 -9.85 8.01
N GLY A 62 -4.15 -10.16 6.73
CA GLY A 62 -4.23 -9.15 5.67
C GLY A 62 -5.57 -8.43 5.67
N ASN A 63 -6.66 -9.16 5.87
CA ASN A 63 -7.99 -8.57 5.95
C ASN A 63 -8.16 -7.66 7.18
N VAL A 64 -7.50 -7.97 8.28
CA VAL A 64 -7.48 -7.10 9.47
C VAL A 64 -6.78 -5.79 9.15
N VAL A 65 -5.64 -5.84 8.45
CA VAL A 65 -4.92 -4.63 8.01
C VAL A 65 -5.84 -3.74 7.15
N LEU A 66 -6.54 -4.33 6.19
CA LEU A 66 -7.42 -3.58 5.30
C LEU A 66 -8.69 -3.06 6.02
N LYS A 67 -9.24 -3.82 6.94
CA LYS A 67 -10.33 -3.35 7.79
C LYS A 67 -9.92 -2.14 8.62
N ASN A 68 -8.72 -2.17 9.18
CA ASN A 68 -8.20 -1.05 9.95
C ASN A 68 -7.99 0.18 9.06
N ALA A 69 -7.59 -0.02 7.80
CA ALA A 69 -7.48 1.07 6.84
C ALA A 69 -8.84 1.73 6.58
N ILE A 70 -9.88 0.93 6.36
CA ILE A 70 -11.25 1.43 6.14
C ILE A 70 -11.74 2.19 7.37
N LYS A 71 -11.54 1.62 8.55
CA LYS A 71 -11.96 2.24 9.81
C LYS A 71 -11.26 3.59 10.03
N ARG A 72 -9.98 3.65 9.73
CA ARG A 72 -9.18 4.88 9.85
C ARG A 72 -9.65 5.95 8.88
N ALA A 73 -10.04 5.57 7.67
CA ALA A 73 -10.51 6.49 6.65
C ALA A 73 -11.83 7.16 7.01
N GLY A 74 -12.71 6.46 7.73
CA GLY A 74 -14.01 7.00 8.12
C GLY A 74 -15.08 6.90 7.04
N LYS A 75 -16.28 7.38 7.36
CA LYS A 75 -17.47 7.14 6.53
C LYS A 75 -17.55 7.99 5.26
N ASN A 76 -16.97 9.17 5.25
CA ASN A 76 -17.12 10.11 4.14
C ASN A 76 -15.91 10.13 3.22
N THR A 77 -15.27 8.97 3.04
CA THR A 77 -14.10 8.86 2.19
C THR A 77 -14.37 7.89 1.04
N ASN A 78 -13.73 8.18 -0.09
CA ASN A 78 -13.78 7.30 -1.25
C ASN A 78 -12.54 6.39 -1.22
N ILE A 79 -12.63 5.35 -0.40
CA ILE A 79 -11.54 4.38 -0.24
C ILE A 79 -11.96 3.00 -0.76
N LYS A 80 -11.06 2.38 -1.49
CA LYS A 80 -11.16 0.98 -1.92
C LYS A 80 -10.01 0.21 -1.29
N THR A 81 -10.21 -1.05 -1.02
CA THR A 81 -9.16 -1.93 -0.49
C THR A 81 -8.99 -3.15 -1.37
N ARG A 82 -7.78 -3.66 -1.41
CA ARG A 82 -7.46 -4.85 -2.19
C ARG A 82 -6.37 -5.66 -1.51
N LEU A 83 -6.66 -6.92 -1.25
CA LEU A 83 -5.66 -7.88 -0.79
C LEU A 83 -5.01 -8.49 -2.02
N VAL A 84 -3.69 -8.40 -2.12
CA VAL A 84 -2.94 -8.91 -3.26
C VAL A 84 -1.94 -9.97 -2.80
N ARG A 85 -1.65 -10.90 -3.69
CA ARG A 85 -0.69 -11.96 -3.43
C ARG A 85 0.58 -11.67 -4.20
N GLY A 86 1.70 -11.67 -3.52
CA GLY A 86 3.00 -11.41 -4.13
C GLY A 86 3.83 -10.43 -3.34
N ALA A 87 4.96 -10.02 -3.91
CA ALA A 87 5.85 -9.06 -3.27
C ALA A 87 5.24 -7.66 -3.30
N PRO A 88 5.28 -6.92 -2.19
CA PRO A 88 4.74 -5.56 -2.17
C PRO A 88 5.44 -4.61 -3.15
N THR A 89 6.69 -4.90 -3.52
CA THR A 89 7.46 -4.14 -4.51
C THR A 89 6.87 -4.26 -5.91
N THR A 90 6.93 -5.46 -6.47
CA THR A 90 6.52 -5.69 -7.85
C THR A 90 5.01 -5.57 -8.04
N GLU A 91 4.23 -6.00 -7.06
CA GLU A 91 2.77 -5.92 -7.16
C GLU A 91 2.27 -4.46 -7.11
N THR A 92 2.88 -3.62 -6.29
CA THR A 92 2.53 -2.20 -6.26
C THR A 92 2.77 -1.54 -7.62
N ILE A 93 3.94 -1.79 -8.21
CA ILE A 93 4.27 -1.23 -9.53
C ILE A 93 3.31 -1.73 -10.61
N LYS A 94 3.02 -3.02 -10.60
CA LYS A 94 2.09 -3.63 -11.56
C LYS A 94 0.68 -3.02 -11.46
N ILE A 95 0.17 -2.91 -10.23
CA ILE A 95 -1.16 -2.36 -9.99
C ILE A 95 -1.22 -0.88 -10.35
N ALA A 96 -0.19 -0.11 -10.02
CA ALA A 96 -0.12 1.31 -10.37
C ALA A 96 -0.26 1.52 -11.88
N ARG A 97 0.41 0.69 -12.67
CA ARG A 97 0.37 0.76 -14.13
C ARG A 97 -0.97 0.26 -14.68
N THR A 98 -1.38 -0.95 -14.32
CA THR A 98 -2.58 -1.58 -14.90
C THR A 98 -3.87 -0.90 -14.44
N GLY A 99 -3.87 -0.36 -13.23
CA GLY A 99 -5.02 0.36 -12.67
C GLY A 99 -5.05 1.84 -13.05
N LYS A 100 -4.08 2.33 -13.79
CA LYS A 100 -3.99 3.74 -14.25
C LYS A 100 -4.06 4.73 -13.09
N PHE A 101 -3.28 4.47 -12.05
CA PHE A 101 -3.18 5.38 -10.91
C PHE A 101 -2.35 6.62 -11.26
N ASP A 102 -2.69 7.74 -10.64
CA ASP A 102 -2.01 9.02 -10.89
C ASP A 102 -0.81 9.20 -9.97
N HIS A 103 -0.89 8.69 -8.74
CA HIS A 103 0.14 8.85 -7.71
C HIS A 103 0.21 7.62 -6.83
N ILE A 104 1.39 7.42 -6.25
CA ILE A 104 1.59 6.47 -5.15
C ILE A 104 1.94 7.29 -3.92
N VAL A 105 1.31 7.00 -2.79
CA VAL A 105 1.66 7.59 -1.49
C VAL A 105 2.04 6.45 -0.55
N MET A 106 3.20 6.52 0.06
CA MET A 106 3.67 5.48 0.96
C MET A 106 4.63 6.02 1.99
N SER A 107 4.89 5.26 3.04
CA SER A 107 5.89 5.63 4.03
C SER A 107 7.30 5.28 3.54
N THR A 108 8.29 5.98 4.08
CA THR A 108 9.70 5.71 3.77
C THR A 108 10.17 4.38 4.36
N THR A 109 9.55 3.93 5.45
CA THR A 109 9.87 2.67 6.11
C THR A 109 8.58 1.92 6.48
N GLY A 110 8.69 0.61 6.67
CA GLY A 110 7.58 -0.24 7.07
C GLY A 110 7.87 -1.01 8.35
N LYS A 111 7.26 -2.17 8.51
CA LYS A 111 7.36 -2.99 9.73
C LYS A 111 8.77 -3.38 10.11
N GLY A 112 9.61 -3.74 9.16
CA GLY A 112 10.98 -4.10 9.41
C GLY A 112 11.94 -2.94 9.18
N GLY A 113 11.40 -1.72 9.16
CA GLY A 113 12.10 -0.56 8.68
C GLY A 113 13.30 -0.16 9.50
N SER A 114 14.28 0.41 8.81
CA SER A 114 15.44 1.02 9.43
C SER A 114 15.05 2.29 10.16
N THR A 115 15.83 2.65 11.15
CA THR A 115 15.73 3.94 11.81
C THR A 115 16.58 4.96 11.07
N GLY A 116 16.24 6.25 11.21
CA GLY A 116 17.01 7.33 10.62
C GLY A 116 16.58 7.70 9.20
N ASP A 117 17.54 8.10 8.39
CA ASP A 117 17.29 8.73 7.09
C ASP A 117 17.25 7.76 5.91
N MET A 118 17.40 6.46 6.15
CA MET A 118 17.45 5.48 5.09
C MET A 118 16.05 5.05 4.65
N LEU A 119 15.86 4.92 3.34
CA LEU A 119 14.64 4.36 2.80
C LEU A 119 14.57 2.86 3.06
N GLY A 120 13.37 2.35 3.33
CA GLY A 120 13.14 0.91 3.38
C GLY A 120 13.27 0.29 1.99
N SER A 121 13.41 -1.04 1.95
CA SER A 121 13.60 -1.77 0.69
C SER A 121 12.43 -1.58 -0.28
N VAL A 122 11.20 -1.58 0.23
CA VAL A 122 10.00 -1.42 -0.61
C VAL A 122 9.93 0.00 -1.19
N SER A 123 10.08 1.02 -0.34
CA SER A 123 10.01 2.41 -0.81
C SER A 123 11.13 2.75 -1.79
N ASN A 124 12.33 2.23 -1.55
CA ASN A 124 13.45 2.43 -2.47
C ASN A 124 13.16 1.81 -3.84
N TYR A 125 12.65 0.58 -3.87
CA TYR A 125 12.30 -0.09 -5.12
C TYR A 125 11.23 0.69 -5.89
N ILE A 126 10.16 1.08 -5.21
CA ILE A 126 9.04 1.78 -5.83
C ILE A 126 9.47 3.14 -6.36
N LEU A 127 10.28 3.87 -5.59
CA LEU A 127 10.81 5.16 -6.01
C LEU A 127 11.57 5.06 -7.34
N HIS A 128 12.38 4.02 -7.51
CA HIS A 128 13.17 3.84 -8.72
C HIS A 128 12.38 3.28 -9.91
N LYS A 129 11.38 2.45 -9.65
CA LYS A 129 10.64 1.74 -10.71
C LYS A 129 9.36 2.42 -11.14
N SER A 130 8.82 3.31 -10.36
CA SER A 130 7.53 3.94 -10.66
C SER A 130 7.63 4.86 -11.88
N LYS A 131 6.61 4.80 -12.74
CA LYS A 131 6.43 5.73 -13.87
C LYS A 131 5.53 6.90 -13.51
N ILE A 132 4.96 6.88 -12.31
CA ILE A 132 4.11 7.95 -11.80
C ILE A 132 4.75 8.55 -10.54
N PRO A 133 4.34 9.77 -10.17
CA PRO A 133 4.87 10.40 -8.95
C PRO A 133 4.67 9.56 -7.70
N VAL A 134 5.66 9.57 -6.83
CA VAL A 134 5.63 8.87 -5.55
C VAL A 134 5.84 9.90 -4.44
N TYR A 135 4.91 9.95 -3.51
CA TYR A 135 5.03 10.78 -2.31
C TYR A 135 5.46 9.91 -1.14
N LEU A 136 6.61 10.23 -0.59
CA LEU A 136 7.17 9.49 0.54
C LEU A 136 6.91 10.26 1.84
N ILE A 137 6.23 9.62 2.77
CA ILE A 137 5.90 10.19 4.08
C ILE A 137 6.89 9.64 5.11
N LYS A 138 7.58 10.54 5.78
CA LYS A 138 8.54 10.19 6.83
C LYS A 138 7.87 9.89 8.14
#